data_448fe0ab516b8562c47f6bd8ba64a051
#
_entry.id   448fe0ab516b8562c47f6bd8ba64a051
#
_cell.length_a   1.000
_cell.length_b   1.000
_cell.length_c   1.000
_cell.angle_alpha   90.00
_cell.angle_beta   90.00
_cell.angle_gamma   90.00
#
_symmetry.space_group_name_H-M   'P 1'
#
loop_
_entity.id
_entity.type
_entity.pdbx_description
1 polymer ?
#
loop_
_entity_poly.entity_id
_entity_poly.type
_entity_poly.pdbx_seq_one_letter_code
_entity_poly.pdbx_strand_id
1 'polypeptide(L)'
;MNLSKEHFDMYNEYTLNINKIKREVNAIIKRQRFTARRCKRASEEEILDLEINKYEEVESINKKKIPSKIYEFSNGDIYIGKIVNGKMDGIGTYNFVEGIEYIGEFKNDMKNGLGMCTFKSGNIYIGNFLEDTINGMGQMVYKSKDEYMGNWLDGKKHGKGIYIWRDNSMYIGEFKNNKMDGYGVCYDCHGNIIYEGEWKNNLVHGKGTYIWEEGKRYEGEFLHGKKHGDGTFYLNNELVYEG
;
A
#
# COMPACT_ATOMS: atom_id res chain seq x y z
N MET A 1 18.33 12.48 -1.57
CA MET A 1 17.07 13.14 -1.15
C MET A 1 17.38 14.03 0.04
N ASN A 2 17.15 15.34 -0.09
CA ASN A 2 17.33 16.29 1.03
C ASN A 2 15.99 16.49 1.77
N LEU A 3 15.44 15.40 2.32
CA LEU A 3 14.25 15.50 3.16
C LEU A 3 14.61 16.19 4.47
N SER A 4 13.68 16.97 5.06
CA SER A 4 13.82 17.40 6.44
C SER A 4 13.97 16.18 7.34
N LYS A 5 14.63 16.32 8.50
CA LYS A 5 14.87 15.18 9.39
C LYS A 5 13.57 14.47 9.78
N GLU A 6 12.52 15.21 10.10
CA GLU A 6 11.21 14.67 10.47
C GLU A 6 10.57 13.87 9.33
N HIS A 7 10.60 14.40 8.10
CA HIS A 7 10.05 13.72 6.93
C HIS A 7 10.91 12.53 6.50
N PHE A 8 12.22 12.61 6.67
CA PHE A 8 13.12 11.48 6.45
C PHE A 8 12.84 10.34 7.45
N ASP A 9 12.64 10.66 8.72
CA ASP A 9 12.31 9.69 9.76
C ASP A 9 10.93 9.06 9.47
N MET A 10 9.93 9.85 9.10
CA MET A 10 8.62 9.35 8.72
C MET A 10 8.68 8.46 7.46
N TYR A 11 9.42 8.87 6.43
CA TYR A 11 9.64 8.06 5.23
C TYR A 11 10.28 6.71 5.57
N ASN A 12 11.30 6.71 6.43
CA ASN A 12 11.97 5.48 6.85
C ASN A 12 11.06 4.58 7.68
N GLU A 13 10.28 5.15 8.61
CA GLU A 13 9.32 4.41 9.41
C GLU A 13 8.27 3.71 8.54
N TYR A 14 7.65 4.44 7.60
CA TYR A 14 6.68 3.86 6.68
C TYR A 14 7.31 2.81 5.77
N THR A 15 8.50 3.07 5.24
CA THR A 15 9.25 2.11 4.43
C THR A 15 9.58 0.85 5.21
N LEU A 16 10.00 0.98 6.48
CA LEU A 16 10.29 -0.15 7.35
C LEU A 16 9.03 -0.98 7.62
N ASN A 17 7.92 -0.32 7.97
CA ASN A 17 6.64 -0.96 8.25
C ASN A 17 6.10 -1.68 7.00
N ILE A 18 6.12 -1.04 5.85
CA ILE A 18 5.72 -1.66 4.57
C ILE A 18 6.64 -2.83 4.21
N ASN A 19 7.95 -2.72 4.41
CA ASN A 19 8.87 -3.83 4.16
C ASN A 19 8.62 -5.02 5.09
N LYS A 20 8.24 -4.77 6.35
CA LYS A 20 7.81 -5.83 7.27
C LYS A 20 6.54 -6.52 6.75
N ILE A 21 5.51 -5.76 6.40
CA ILE A 21 4.28 -6.29 5.80
C ILE A 21 4.58 -7.08 4.53
N LYS A 22 5.41 -6.56 3.62
CA LYS A 22 5.82 -7.27 2.39
C LYS A 22 6.50 -8.60 2.69
N ARG A 23 7.37 -8.68 3.71
CA ARG A 23 8.03 -9.95 4.10
C ARG A 23 7.01 -10.97 4.59
N GLU A 24 6.07 -10.54 5.43
CA GLU A 24 5.02 -11.41 5.95
C GLU A 24 4.08 -11.89 4.84
N VAL A 25 3.63 -11.00 3.97
CA VAL A 25 2.80 -11.35 2.80
C VAL A 25 3.56 -12.25 1.82
N ASN A 26 4.85 -11.98 1.55
CA ASN A 26 5.66 -12.86 0.70
C ASN A 26 5.82 -14.27 1.29
N ALA A 27 5.89 -14.41 2.61
CA ALA A 27 5.88 -15.72 3.26
C ALA A 27 4.53 -16.44 3.05
N ILE A 28 3.41 -15.70 3.12
CA ILE A 28 2.07 -16.20 2.81
C ILE A 28 2.00 -16.67 1.35
N ILE A 29 2.45 -15.86 0.39
CA ILE A 29 2.45 -16.17 -1.05
C ILE A 29 3.28 -17.42 -1.34
N LYS A 30 4.48 -17.54 -0.76
CA LYS A 30 5.33 -18.74 -0.92
C LYS A 30 4.62 -19.99 -0.44
N ARG A 31 3.97 -19.94 0.73
CA ARG A 31 3.19 -21.07 1.27
C ARG A 31 2.04 -21.44 0.33
N GLN A 32 1.27 -20.48 -0.17
CA GLN A 32 0.14 -20.72 -1.05
C GLN A 32 0.56 -21.27 -2.40
N ARG A 33 1.63 -20.76 -3.00
CA ARG A 33 2.17 -21.30 -4.27
C ARG A 33 2.65 -22.74 -4.11
N PHE A 34 3.26 -23.10 -2.98
CA PHE A 34 3.65 -24.46 -2.67
C PHE A 34 2.41 -25.36 -2.52
N THR A 35 1.41 -24.90 -1.78
CA THR A 35 0.14 -25.59 -1.59
C THR A 35 -0.60 -25.83 -2.91
N ALA A 36 -0.73 -24.80 -3.77
CA ALA A 36 -1.39 -24.91 -5.06
C ALA A 36 -0.69 -25.92 -5.98
N ARG A 37 0.66 -25.94 -6.01
CA ARG A 37 1.43 -26.94 -6.77
C ARG A 37 1.20 -28.35 -6.24
N ARG A 38 1.14 -28.52 -4.93
CA ARG A 38 0.87 -29.81 -4.30
C ARG A 38 -0.57 -30.30 -4.57
N CYS A 39 -1.56 -29.42 -4.51
CA CYS A 39 -2.94 -29.75 -4.85
C CYS A 39 -3.09 -30.13 -6.31
N LYS A 40 -2.45 -29.42 -7.26
CA LYS A 40 -2.43 -29.80 -8.69
C LYS A 40 -1.76 -31.16 -8.90
N ARG A 41 -0.61 -31.42 -8.24
CA ARG A 41 0.03 -32.74 -8.32
C ARG A 41 -0.82 -33.84 -7.71
N ALA A 42 -1.52 -33.61 -6.60
CA ALA A 42 -2.41 -34.60 -6.00
C ALA A 42 -3.63 -34.92 -6.90
N SER A 43 -4.12 -33.96 -7.68
CA SER A 43 -5.15 -34.19 -8.69
C SER A 43 -4.62 -34.90 -9.95
N GLU A 44 -3.31 -34.84 -10.19
CA GLU A 44 -2.63 -35.57 -11.28
C GLU A 44 -2.00 -36.90 -10.80
N GLU A 45 -1.77 -37.04 -9.48
CA GLU A 45 -1.08 -38.16 -8.82
C GLU A 45 -2.00 -39.07 -8.00
N GLU A 46 -3.25 -39.27 -8.38
CA GLU A 46 -3.87 -40.59 -8.17
C GLU A 46 -3.11 -41.67 -8.96
N ILE A 47 -2.00 -41.30 -9.61
CA ILE A 47 -1.18 -42.16 -10.47
C ILE A 47 0.33 -41.97 -10.24
N LEU A 48 0.86 -41.87 -9.05
CA LEU A 48 2.26 -42.28 -8.79
C LEU A 48 2.68 -41.95 -7.35
N ASP A 49 2.76 -42.97 -6.52
CA ASP A 49 3.69 -43.04 -5.42
C ASP A 49 5.11 -42.88 -5.97
N LEU A 50 5.87 -41.89 -5.46
CA LEU A 50 7.31 -42.01 -5.20
C LEU A 50 8.02 -40.68 -4.84
N GLU A 51 8.88 -40.80 -3.81
CA GLU A 51 10.02 -39.94 -3.44
C GLU A 51 9.74 -38.60 -2.75
N ILE A 52 9.44 -38.69 -1.46
CA ILE A 52 9.61 -37.60 -0.48
C ILE A 52 10.91 -37.89 0.29
N ASN A 53 12.04 -37.32 -0.16
CA ASN A 53 13.27 -37.23 0.65
C ASN A 53 14.29 -36.25 0.10
N LYS A 54 13.94 -34.98 -0.04
CA LYS A 54 14.97 -33.95 -0.37
C LYS A 54 14.67 -32.50 0.08
N TYR A 55 13.80 -32.26 1.05
CA TYR A 55 13.50 -30.89 1.51
C TYR A 55 13.40 -30.79 3.04
N GLU A 56 14.43 -31.29 3.76
CA GLU A 56 14.49 -31.23 5.23
C GLU A 56 14.75 -29.83 5.81
N GLU A 57 15.19 -28.84 5.04
CA GLU A 57 15.47 -27.50 5.54
C GLU A 57 14.30 -26.52 5.63
N VAL A 58 13.11 -26.91 5.16
CA VAL A 58 11.87 -26.09 5.26
C VAL A 58 10.96 -26.58 6.41
N GLU A 59 11.30 -27.69 7.06
CA GLU A 59 10.44 -28.34 8.07
C GLU A 59 10.35 -27.62 9.42
N SER A 60 11.26 -26.73 9.76
CA SER A 60 11.20 -26.04 11.06
C SER A 60 10.04 -25.02 11.16
N ILE A 61 9.43 -24.62 10.05
CA ILE A 61 8.30 -23.67 9.98
C ILE A 61 6.95 -24.39 9.75
N ASN A 62 6.96 -25.69 9.38
CA ASN A 62 5.80 -26.43 8.87
C ASN A 62 5.09 -27.37 9.84
N LYS A 63 5.21 -27.20 11.16
CA LYS A 63 4.58 -28.12 12.14
C LYS A 63 3.06 -28.02 12.30
N LYS A 64 2.33 -27.26 11.44
CA LYS A 64 0.88 -27.44 11.31
C LYS A 64 0.53 -27.79 9.87
N LYS A 65 0.33 -29.08 9.60
CA LYS A 65 -0.32 -29.56 8.38
C LYS A 65 -1.68 -28.87 8.24
N ILE A 66 -1.78 -27.88 7.35
CA ILE A 66 -3.08 -27.33 6.95
C ILE A 66 -3.50 -28.13 5.75
N PRO A 67 -4.56 -28.93 5.79
CA PRO A 67 -5.11 -29.55 4.60
C PRO A 67 -5.74 -28.45 3.73
N SER A 68 -5.00 -27.95 2.78
CA SER A 68 -5.53 -27.01 1.82
C SER A 68 -6.20 -27.80 0.71
N LYS A 69 -7.45 -27.47 0.40
CA LYS A 69 -8.21 -28.01 -0.71
C LYS A 69 -8.46 -26.93 -1.74
N ILE A 70 -8.69 -27.35 -2.96
CA ILE A 70 -9.19 -26.48 -4.04
C ILE A 70 -10.72 -26.55 -3.99
N TYR A 71 -11.34 -25.39 -3.97
CA TYR A 71 -12.79 -25.24 -4.00
C TYR A 71 -13.13 -24.38 -5.23
N GLU A 72 -13.94 -24.93 -6.12
CA GLU A 72 -14.49 -24.23 -7.28
C GLU A 72 -15.93 -23.84 -6.95
N PHE A 73 -16.24 -22.57 -7.09
CA PHE A 73 -17.57 -22.03 -6.87
C PHE A 73 -18.38 -22.04 -8.18
N SER A 74 -19.71 -22.06 -8.07
CA SER A 74 -20.61 -22.07 -9.23
C SER A 74 -20.49 -20.87 -10.16
N ASN A 75 -19.94 -19.74 -9.66
CA ASN A 75 -19.65 -18.53 -10.44
C ASN A 75 -18.29 -18.58 -11.17
N GLY A 76 -17.53 -19.67 -11.02
CA GLY A 76 -16.21 -19.85 -11.62
C GLY A 76 -15.05 -19.33 -10.77
N ASP A 77 -15.29 -18.79 -9.58
CA ASP A 77 -14.23 -18.42 -8.65
C ASP A 77 -13.55 -19.65 -8.07
N ILE A 78 -12.28 -19.52 -7.72
CA ILE A 78 -11.48 -20.60 -7.14
C ILE A 78 -10.87 -20.15 -5.83
N TYR A 79 -11.11 -20.92 -4.75
CA TYR A 79 -10.45 -20.75 -3.48
C TYR A 79 -9.48 -21.90 -3.20
N ILE A 80 -8.27 -21.58 -2.76
CA ILE A 80 -7.26 -22.56 -2.32
C ILE A 80 -6.89 -22.21 -0.90
N GLY A 81 -7.38 -22.99 0.06
CA GLY A 81 -7.15 -22.66 1.46
C GLY A 81 -7.88 -23.60 2.40
N LYS A 82 -7.93 -23.19 3.67
CA LYS A 82 -8.61 -23.92 4.72
C LYS A 82 -10.07 -23.47 4.84
N ILE A 83 -10.97 -24.43 4.97
CA ILE A 83 -12.36 -24.22 5.35
C ILE A 83 -12.55 -24.72 6.80
N VAL A 84 -13.14 -23.88 7.64
CA VAL A 84 -13.51 -24.21 9.02
C VAL A 84 -14.99 -23.93 9.19
N ASN A 85 -15.75 -24.93 9.63
CA ASN A 85 -17.21 -24.82 9.78
C ASN A 85 -17.93 -24.28 8.53
N GLY A 86 -17.47 -24.70 7.35
CA GLY A 86 -18.04 -24.30 6.06
C GLY A 86 -17.60 -22.92 5.57
N LYS A 87 -16.67 -22.25 6.25
CA LYS A 87 -16.20 -20.88 5.93
C LYS A 87 -14.71 -20.85 5.65
N MET A 88 -14.28 -19.98 4.75
CA MET A 88 -12.87 -19.67 4.54
C MET A 88 -12.30 -19.06 5.82
N ASP A 89 -11.21 -19.66 6.34
CA ASP A 89 -10.58 -19.24 7.60
C ASP A 89 -9.08 -19.56 7.59
N GLY A 90 -8.25 -18.57 7.95
CA GLY A 90 -6.80 -18.66 7.90
C GLY A 90 -6.25 -18.23 6.54
N ILE A 91 -5.09 -18.77 6.15
CA ILE A 91 -4.39 -18.34 4.92
C ILE A 91 -4.99 -19.02 3.71
N GLY A 92 -5.26 -18.24 2.64
CA GLY A 92 -5.81 -18.74 1.38
C GLY A 92 -5.46 -17.88 0.18
N THR A 93 -5.73 -18.44 -1.00
CA THR A 93 -5.75 -17.72 -2.29
C THR A 93 -7.15 -17.75 -2.84
N TYR A 94 -7.68 -16.60 -3.25
CA TYR A 94 -8.97 -16.49 -3.92
C TYR A 94 -8.76 -15.86 -5.29
N ASN A 95 -9.12 -16.61 -6.31
CA ASN A 95 -9.07 -16.17 -7.70
C ASN A 95 -10.50 -15.90 -8.17
N PHE A 96 -10.80 -14.64 -8.39
CA PHE A 96 -12.08 -14.23 -8.97
C PHE A 96 -12.06 -14.43 -10.48
N VAL A 97 -13.13 -14.94 -11.03
CA VAL A 97 -13.28 -15.12 -12.50
C VAL A 97 -13.09 -13.81 -13.26
N GLU A 98 -13.36 -12.67 -12.61
CA GLU A 98 -13.18 -11.33 -13.17
C GLU A 98 -11.72 -10.88 -13.31
N GLY A 99 -10.75 -11.69 -12.86
CA GLY A 99 -9.32 -11.43 -12.96
C GLY A 99 -8.74 -10.62 -11.78
N ILE A 100 -9.38 -10.72 -10.62
CA ILE A 100 -8.83 -10.26 -9.33
C ILE A 100 -8.23 -11.48 -8.64
N GLU A 101 -7.06 -11.32 -8.03
CA GLU A 101 -6.44 -12.33 -7.17
C GLU A 101 -6.22 -11.74 -5.77
N TYR A 102 -6.62 -12.48 -4.75
CA TYR A 102 -6.26 -12.20 -3.38
C TYR A 102 -5.48 -13.35 -2.78
N ILE A 103 -4.36 -13.04 -2.12
CA ILE A 103 -3.55 -13.99 -1.36
C ILE A 103 -3.35 -13.40 0.03
N GLY A 104 -3.91 -14.04 1.06
CA GLY A 104 -3.85 -13.47 2.39
C GLY A 104 -4.64 -14.24 3.43
N GLU A 105 -4.91 -13.55 4.51
CA GLU A 105 -5.67 -14.08 5.63
C GLU A 105 -7.17 -13.91 5.41
N PHE A 106 -7.92 -14.94 5.79
CA PHE A 106 -9.37 -14.98 5.78
C PHE A 106 -9.90 -15.23 7.18
N LYS A 107 -11.05 -14.68 7.46
CA LYS A 107 -11.86 -14.97 8.66
C LYS A 107 -13.33 -14.93 8.30
N ASN A 108 -14.02 -16.04 8.55
CA ASN A 108 -15.47 -16.16 8.28
C ASN A 108 -15.87 -15.74 6.85
N ASP A 109 -15.17 -16.25 5.83
CA ASP A 109 -15.33 -15.96 4.39
C ASP A 109 -14.84 -14.58 3.94
N MET A 110 -14.40 -13.70 4.82
CA MET A 110 -13.97 -12.34 4.49
C MET A 110 -12.43 -12.21 4.53
N LYS A 111 -11.87 -11.38 3.66
CA LYS A 111 -10.47 -10.95 3.76
C LYS A 111 -10.28 -10.21 5.08
N ASN A 112 -9.35 -10.68 5.92
CA ASN A 112 -9.14 -10.13 7.25
C ASN A 112 -7.71 -10.37 7.71
N GLY A 113 -6.96 -9.33 8.05
CA GLY A 113 -5.53 -9.44 8.36
C GLY A 113 -4.65 -9.05 7.18
N LEU A 114 -3.48 -9.65 7.05
CA LEU A 114 -2.52 -9.31 6.01
C LEU A 114 -2.80 -10.04 4.69
N GLY A 115 -2.65 -9.29 3.59
CA GLY A 115 -2.81 -9.87 2.26
C GLY A 115 -2.27 -9.01 1.13
N MET A 116 -2.23 -9.62 -0.04
CA MET A 116 -1.97 -8.99 -1.33
C MET A 116 -3.21 -9.16 -2.22
N CYS A 117 -3.62 -8.08 -2.84
CA CYS A 117 -4.69 -8.08 -3.84
C CYS A 117 -4.16 -7.51 -5.15
N THR A 118 -4.26 -8.30 -6.21
CA THR A 118 -4.02 -7.84 -7.59
C THR A 118 -5.38 -7.55 -8.22
N PHE A 119 -5.62 -6.30 -8.56
CA PHE A 119 -6.89 -5.86 -9.13
C PHE A 119 -6.90 -6.04 -10.66
N LYS A 120 -8.07 -6.19 -11.23
CA LYS A 120 -8.28 -6.22 -12.70
C LYS A 120 -7.69 -5.00 -13.41
N SER A 121 -7.64 -3.86 -12.75
CA SER A 121 -7.03 -2.62 -13.25
C SER A 121 -5.51 -2.73 -13.45
N GLY A 122 -4.86 -3.73 -12.85
CA GLY A 122 -3.41 -3.88 -12.75
C GLY A 122 -2.79 -3.18 -11.55
N ASN A 123 -3.61 -2.60 -10.67
CA ASN A 123 -3.13 -2.10 -9.38
C ASN A 123 -2.84 -3.29 -8.44
N ILE A 124 -1.86 -3.11 -7.54
CA ILE A 124 -1.50 -4.13 -6.55
C ILE A 124 -1.51 -3.48 -5.18
N TYR A 125 -2.30 -4.04 -4.26
CA TYR A 125 -2.29 -3.65 -2.87
C TYR A 125 -1.61 -4.72 -2.02
N ILE A 126 -0.79 -4.29 -1.07
CA ILE A 126 -0.17 -5.14 -0.04
C ILE A 126 -0.38 -4.44 1.30
N GLY A 127 -1.09 -5.09 2.22
CA GLY A 127 -1.38 -4.48 3.51
C GLY A 127 -2.49 -5.17 4.27
N ASN A 128 -3.09 -4.42 5.17
CA ASN A 128 -4.14 -4.90 6.04
C ASN A 128 -5.51 -4.84 5.39
N PHE A 129 -6.32 -5.83 5.69
CA PHE A 129 -7.74 -5.94 5.35
C PHE A 129 -8.56 -6.11 6.63
N LEU A 130 -9.72 -5.55 6.64
CA LEU A 130 -10.75 -5.75 7.65
C LEU A 130 -12.10 -5.95 6.94
N GLU A 131 -12.71 -7.13 7.15
CA GLU A 131 -14.03 -7.46 6.59
C GLU A 131 -14.15 -7.10 5.10
N ASP A 132 -13.28 -7.72 4.26
CA ASP A 132 -13.14 -7.53 2.81
C ASP A 132 -12.63 -6.15 2.36
N THR A 133 -12.49 -5.19 3.27
CA THR A 133 -12.13 -3.81 2.94
C THR A 133 -10.65 -3.54 3.26
N ILE A 134 -9.97 -2.76 2.42
CA ILE A 134 -8.63 -2.24 2.71
C ILE A 134 -8.73 -1.31 3.91
N ASN A 135 -8.02 -1.63 5.01
CA ASN A 135 -8.09 -0.88 6.26
C ASN A 135 -6.78 -1.02 7.04
N GLY A 136 -6.27 0.05 7.64
CA GLY A 136 -4.99 0.04 8.35
C GLY A 136 -3.80 0.38 7.44
N MET A 137 -2.61 -0.12 7.78
CA MET A 137 -1.38 0.19 7.04
C MET A 137 -1.28 -0.65 5.76
N GLY A 138 -0.89 0.00 4.65
CA GLY A 138 -0.64 -0.72 3.40
C GLY A 138 -0.01 0.13 2.32
N GLN A 139 0.42 -0.55 1.25
CA GLN A 139 0.94 0.04 0.02
C GLN A 139 0.05 -0.31 -1.16
N MET A 140 -0.28 0.69 -1.95
CA MET A 140 -0.88 0.53 -3.28
C MET A 140 0.16 0.91 -4.32
N VAL A 141 0.44 0.01 -5.25
CA VAL A 141 1.18 0.30 -6.47
C VAL A 141 0.16 0.37 -7.60
N TYR A 142 0.05 1.54 -8.19
CA TYR A 142 -0.88 1.78 -9.30
C TYR A 142 -0.29 1.32 -10.62
N LYS A 143 -1.13 0.97 -11.58
CA LYS A 143 -0.70 0.65 -12.95
C LYS A 143 0.06 1.82 -13.62
N SER A 144 -0.22 3.06 -13.21
CA SER A 144 0.50 4.26 -13.62
C SER A 144 1.95 4.30 -13.15
N LYS A 145 2.35 3.41 -12.22
CA LYS A 145 3.60 3.38 -11.45
C LYS A 145 3.66 4.42 -10.33
N ASP A 146 2.57 5.09 -10.03
CA ASP A 146 2.46 5.84 -8.79
C ASP A 146 2.37 4.85 -7.62
N GLU A 147 2.76 5.30 -6.42
CA GLU A 147 2.68 4.49 -5.21
C GLU A 147 2.07 5.30 -4.06
N TYR A 148 1.31 4.64 -3.22
CA TYR A 148 0.91 5.19 -1.93
C TYR A 148 1.30 4.23 -0.82
N MET A 149 1.97 4.74 0.20
CA MET A 149 2.29 4.03 1.44
C MET A 149 1.69 4.81 2.60
N GLY A 150 0.83 4.17 3.39
CA GLY A 150 0.20 4.89 4.48
C GLY A 150 -1.02 4.20 5.04
N ASN A 151 -1.78 4.97 5.80
CA ASN A 151 -3.00 4.49 6.42
C ASN A 151 -4.17 4.51 5.44
N TRP A 152 -5.03 3.53 5.61
CA TRP A 152 -6.25 3.33 4.86
C TRP A 152 -7.43 3.22 5.82
N LEU A 153 -8.55 3.78 5.44
CA LEU A 153 -9.82 3.65 6.12
C LEU A 153 -10.91 3.42 5.07
N ASP A 154 -11.61 2.29 5.18
CA ASP A 154 -12.72 1.90 4.29
C ASP A 154 -12.35 2.02 2.79
N GLY A 155 -11.18 1.49 2.42
CA GLY A 155 -10.66 1.50 1.05
C GLY A 155 -10.17 2.86 0.54
N LYS A 156 -10.07 3.87 1.42
CA LYS A 156 -9.63 5.22 1.07
C LYS A 156 -8.34 5.57 1.78
N LYS A 157 -7.44 6.29 1.11
CA LYS A 157 -6.27 6.90 1.75
C LYS A 157 -6.75 7.84 2.85
N HIS A 158 -6.22 7.66 4.08
CA HIS A 158 -6.64 8.40 5.25
C HIS A 158 -5.50 8.54 6.25
N GLY A 159 -5.54 9.59 7.12
CA GLY A 159 -4.46 9.83 8.07
C GLY A 159 -3.12 10.13 7.38
N LYS A 160 -2.01 9.81 8.00
CA LYS A 160 -0.68 10.08 7.45
C LYS A 160 -0.30 9.09 6.36
N GLY A 161 0.41 9.56 5.34
CA GLY A 161 0.89 8.73 4.25
C GLY A 161 1.87 9.44 3.34
N ILE A 162 2.44 8.67 2.43
CA ILE A 162 3.41 9.09 1.43
C ILE A 162 2.83 8.71 0.07
N TYR A 163 2.71 9.68 -0.81
CA TYR A 163 2.36 9.44 -2.21
C TYR A 163 3.58 9.74 -3.08
N ILE A 164 3.98 8.78 -3.88
CA ILE A 164 5.10 8.91 -4.81
C ILE A 164 4.54 8.84 -6.21
N TRP A 165 4.74 9.90 -6.98
CA TRP A 165 4.38 9.89 -8.39
C TRP A 165 5.41 9.13 -9.22
N ARG A 166 5.02 8.73 -10.42
CA ARG A 166 5.88 7.97 -11.35
C ARG A 166 7.18 8.68 -11.75
N ASP A 167 7.25 9.99 -11.58
CA ASP A 167 8.44 10.80 -11.83
C ASP A 167 9.36 10.91 -10.60
N ASN A 168 9.04 10.20 -9.50
CA ASN A 168 9.68 10.23 -8.20
C ASN A 168 9.49 11.53 -7.40
N SER A 169 8.68 12.47 -7.85
CA SER A 169 8.19 13.51 -6.95
C SER A 169 7.32 12.89 -5.86
N MET A 170 7.17 13.54 -4.70
CA MET A 170 6.41 12.94 -3.62
C MET A 170 5.68 13.96 -2.76
N TYR A 171 4.61 13.50 -2.15
CA TYR A 171 3.91 14.16 -1.06
C TYR A 171 4.02 13.33 0.19
N ILE A 172 4.39 13.97 1.30
CA ILE A 172 4.44 13.39 2.63
C ILE A 172 3.52 14.22 3.51
N GLY A 173 2.43 13.64 4.02
CA GLY A 173 1.47 14.41 4.79
C GLY A 173 0.17 13.67 5.08
N GLU A 174 -0.86 14.47 5.36
CA GLU A 174 -2.16 13.97 5.76
C GLU A 174 -3.10 13.78 4.57
N PHE A 175 -3.90 12.72 4.66
CA PHE A 175 -4.92 12.35 3.69
C PHE A 175 -6.28 12.25 4.37
N LYS A 176 -7.31 12.65 3.67
CA LYS A 176 -8.70 12.43 4.05
C LYS A 176 -9.52 12.02 2.83
N ASN A 177 -10.11 10.81 2.87
CA ASN A 177 -10.95 10.28 1.80
C ASN A 177 -10.30 10.37 0.40
N ASN A 178 -9.08 9.83 0.26
CA ASN A 178 -8.24 9.82 -0.94
C ASN A 178 -7.61 11.15 -1.35
N LYS A 179 -7.82 12.23 -0.64
CA LYS A 179 -7.31 13.57 -0.97
C LYS A 179 -6.24 13.99 0.02
N MET A 180 -5.25 14.77 -0.42
CA MET A 180 -4.36 15.53 0.44
C MET A 180 -5.22 16.56 1.19
N ASP A 181 -5.26 16.48 2.52
CA ASP A 181 -6.11 17.31 3.39
C ASP A 181 -5.52 17.31 4.79
N GLY A 182 -5.07 18.44 5.28
CA GLY A 182 -4.28 18.62 6.49
C GLY A 182 -2.90 19.17 6.15
N TYR A 183 -1.90 18.93 7.02
CA TYR A 183 -0.54 19.41 6.79
C TYR A 183 0.26 18.42 5.94
N GLY A 184 1.12 18.95 5.03
CA GLY A 184 2.00 18.11 4.24
C GLY A 184 3.01 18.87 3.40
N VAL A 185 4.00 18.13 2.90
CA VAL A 185 5.13 18.63 2.12
C VAL A 185 5.20 17.94 0.78
N CYS A 186 5.31 18.73 -0.27
CA CYS A 186 5.61 18.26 -1.63
C CYS A 186 7.09 18.41 -1.93
N TYR A 187 7.64 17.40 -2.57
CA TYR A 187 9.02 17.35 -3.06
C TYR A 187 9.04 17.14 -4.57
N ASP A 188 10.00 17.73 -5.26
CA ASP A 188 10.29 17.40 -6.64
C ASP A 188 11.00 16.02 -6.77
N CYS A 189 11.26 15.61 -8.00
CA CYS A 189 11.95 14.33 -8.28
C CYS A 189 13.44 14.31 -7.83
N HIS A 190 14.01 15.45 -7.46
CA HIS A 190 15.37 15.58 -6.94
C HIS A 190 15.39 15.60 -5.41
N GLY A 191 14.21 15.69 -4.75
CA GLY A 191 14.04 15.76 -3.31
C GLY A 191 14.10 17.19 -2.75
N ASN A 192 13.95 18.22 -3.58
CA ASN A 192 13.80 19.60 -3.11
C ASN A 192 12.36 19.86 -2.70
N ILE A 193 12.14 20.65 -1.65
CA ILE A 193 10.81 21.05 -1.22
C ILE A 193 10.23 22.04 -2.25
N ILE A 194 9.04 21.74 -2.74
CA ILE A 194 8.25 22.63 -3.59
C ILE A 194 7.23 23.40 -2.77
N TYR A 195 6.58 22.73 -1.84
CA TYR A 195 5.58 23.32 -0.96
C TYR A 195 5.57 22.61 0.39
N GLU A 196 5.43 23.40 1.43
CA GLU A 196 5.24 22.94 2.81
C GLU A 196 4.13 23.77 3.45
N GLY A 197 3.08 23.12 3.96
CA GLY A 197 1.96 23.83 4.57
C GLY A 197 0.66 23.04 4.55
N GLU A 198 -0.43 23.79 4.68
CA GLU A 198 -1.78 23.25 4.74
C GLU A 198 -2.32 22.88 3.35
N TRP A 199 -3.09 21.81 3.30
CA TRP A 199 -3.76 21.27 2.12
C TRP A 199 -5.25 21.11 2.38
N LYS A 200 -6.04 21.37 1.35
CA LYS A 200 -7.47 21.11 1.38
C LYS A 200 -7.95 20.55 0.05
N ASN A 201 -8.50 19.32 0.07
CA ASN A 201 -9.03 18.66 -1.13
C ASN A 201 -8.04 18.62 -2.31
N ASN A 202 -6.76 18.27 -2.10
CA ASN A 202 -5.65 18.25 -3.05
C ASN A 202 -5.13 19.62 -3.51
N LEU A 203 -5.56 20.71 -2.91
CA LEU A 203 -5.10 22.05 -3.20
C LEU A 203 -4.37 22.65 -2.02
N VAL A 204 -3.31 23.40 -2.27
CA VAL A 204 -2.65 24.20 -1.20
C VAL A 204 -3.68 25.18 -0.63
N HIS A 205 -3.68 25.33 0.70
CA HIS A 205 -4.69 26.09 1.45
C HIS A 205 -4.06 26.61 2.74
N GLY A 206 -4.74 27.55 3.42
CA GLY A 206 -4.27 28.07 4.71
C GLY A 206 -2.85 28.61 4.62
N LYS A 207 -2.04 28.39 5.65
CA LYS A 207 -0.67 28.91 5.69
C LYS A 207 0.31 27.91 5.09
N GLY A 208 1.29 28.44 4.33
CA GLY A 208 2.33 27.61 3.76
C GLY A 208 3.46 28.38 3.10
N THR A 209 4.49 27.64 2.73
CA THR A 209 5.66 28.13 2.03
C THR A 209 5.75 27.44 0.68
N TYR A 210 5.75 28.21 -0.37
CA TYR A 210 5.96 27.71 -1.74
C TYR A 210 7.34 28.14 -2.24
N ILE A 211 8.12 27.18 -2.73
CA ILE A 211 9.50 27.37 -3.18
C ILE A 211 9.58 27.05 -4.66
N TRP A 212 10.03 28.01 -5.44
CA TRP A 212 10.34 27.84 -6.87
C TRP A 212 11.85 27.65 -7.07
N GLU A 213 12.22 27.24 -8.23
CA GLU A 213 13.60 27.29 -8.69
C GLU A 213 14.13 28.74 -8.65
N GLU A 214 15.45 28.88 -8.72
CA GLU A 214 16.14 30.20 -8.74
C GLU A 214 15.99 31.00 -7.42
N GLY A 215 15.81 30.35 -6.27
CA GLY A 215 15.79 31.00 -4.97
C GLY A 215 14.55 31.83 -4.67
N LYS A 216 13.49 31.68 -5.45
CA LYS A 216 12.19 32.33 -5.22
C LYS A 216 11.39 31.57 -4.15
N ARG A 217 10.84 32.28 -3.18
CA ARG A 217 10.04 31.71 -2.08
C ARG A 217 8.90 32.66 -1.71
N TYR A 218 7.72 32.10 -1.52
CA TYR A 218 6.58 32.81 -0.94
C TYR A 218 6.16 32.11 0.36
N GLU A 219 6.03 32.88 1.43
CA GLU A 219 5.50 32.48 2.72
C GLU A 219 4.23 33.27 2.98
N GLY A 220 3.09 32.61 3.16
CA GLY A 220 1.84 33.32 3.34
C GLY A 220 0.61 32.43 3.26
N GLU A 221 -0.50 33.08 2.98
CA GLU A 221 -1.80 32.42 2.91
C GLU A 221 -2.11 31.95 1.51
N PHE A 222 -2.85 30.83 1.44
CA PHE A 222 -3.34 30.22 0.22
C PHE A 222 -4.83 29.93 0.33
N LEU A 223 -5.57 30.16 -0.74
CA LEU A 223 -6.97 29.80 -0.86
C LEU A 223 -7.21 29.09 -2.19
N HIS A 224 -7.67 27.82 -2.11
CA HIS A 224 -7.98 27.01 -3.31
C HIS A 224 -6.85 26.97 -4.36
N GLY A 225 -5.61 26.77 -3.90
CA GLY A 225 -4.44 26.64 -4.78
C GLY A 225 -3.82 27.96 -5.24
N LYS A 226 -4.32 29.09 -4.75
CA LYS A 226 -3.82 30.44 -5.13
C LYS A 226 -3.32 31.17 -3.89
N LYS A 227 -2.31 32.03 -4.05
CA LYS A 227 -1.90 32.99 -3.03
C LYS A 227 -3.10 33.86 -2.65
N HIS A 228 -3.28 34.11 -1.36
CA HIS A 228 -4.40 34.86 -0.81
C HIS A 228 -3.97 35.54 0.48
N GLY A 229 -4.66 36.64 0.86
CA GLY A 229 -4.35 37.31 2.13
C GLY A 229 -2.90 37.79 2.23
N ASP A 230 -2.40 37.83 3.45
CA ASP A 230 -1.06 38.33 3.75
C ASP A 230 0.03 37.32 3.35
N GLY A 231 1.14 37.84 2.84
CA GLY A 231 2.28 36.99 2.50
C GLY A 231 3.54 37.76 2.13
N THR A 232 4.65 37.06 2.21
CA THR A 232 5.99 37.60 2.02
C THR A 232 6.67 36.89 0.86
N PHE A 233 7.25 37.63 -0.04
CA PHE A 233 8.00 37.08 -1.18
C PHE A 233 9.49 37.36 -1.02
N TYR A 234 10.29 36.33 -1.20
CA TYR A 234 11.75 36.38 -1.15
C TYR A 234 12.37 36.00 -2.50
N LEU A 235 13.51 36.62 -2.81
CA LEU A 235 14.41 36.23 -3.90
C LEU A 235 15.81 36.08 -3.34
N ASN A 236 16.43 34.91 -3.48
CA ASN A 236 17.76 34.60 -2.93
C ASN A 236 17.88 34.92 -1.40
N ASN A 237 16.82 34.63 -0.64
CA ASN A 237 16.65 34.94 0.78
C ASN A 237 16.56 36.45 1.12
N GLU A 238 16.54 37.33 0.14
CA GLU A 238 16.27 38.74 0.35
C GLU A 238 14.77 39.03 0.25
N LEU A 239 14.25 39.83 1.17
CA LEU A 239 12.86 40.27 1.17
C LEU A 239 12.61 41.18 -0.05
N VAL A 240 11.66 40.79 -0.90
CA VAL A 240 11.28 41.56 -2.08
C VAL A 240 9.94 42.27 -1.88
N TYR A 241 9.00 41.62 -1.22
CA TYR A 241 7.65 42.13 -1.02
C TYR A 241 7.01 41.52 0.25
N GLU A 242 6.25 42.35 0.96
CA GLU A 242 5.40 41.96 2.08
C GLU A 242 4.07 42.71 1.98
N GLY A 243 2.94 42.00 2.09
CA GLY A 243 1.61 42.59 2.04
C GLY A 243 0.48 41.59 1.88
#